data_c347cfe85bab457f7d32c9736293307b
#
_entry.id   c347cfe85bab457f7d32c9736293307b
#
_cell.length_a   1.000
_cell.length_b   1.000
_cell.length_c   1.000
_cell.angle_alpha   90.00
_cell.angle_beta   90.00
_cell.angle_gamma   90.00
#
_symmetry.space_group_name_H-M   'P 1'
#
loop_
_entity.id
_entity.type
_entity.pdbx_description
1 polymer ?
#
loop_
_entity_poly.entity_id
_entity_poly.type
_entity_poly.pdbx_seq_one_letter_code
_entity_poly.pdbx_strand_id
1 'polypeptide(L)'
;MSTADIRKNAEQKMTRSIESFKNELQKIRTGRAHPGILDQVQIDYYGSMVPISQVANVSLLDARTITVQPWEKGMGPKIEKAIRESDLGLNPSAQGDLLRVPMPALTEERRRDLTKVVRNAGEDSKVAIRNLRRDANDQAKKLTKDKEISEDDERRSLDDLQKLTDRYIAEVDRLIAAKEAEILAV
;
A
#
# COMPACT_ATOMS: atom_id res chain seq x y z
N MET A 1 -19.94 -29.65 -1.71
CA MET A 1 -19.48 -28.32 -2.16
C MET A 1 -20.26 -27.97 -3.41
N SER A 2 -20.89 -26.82 -3.43
CA SER A 2 -21.67 -26.35 -4.59
C SER A 2 -20.83 -25.38 -5.45
N THR A 3 -21.30 -25.13 -6.68
CA THR A 3 -20.70 -24.09 -7.54
C THR A 3 -20.75 -22.71 -6.87
N ALA A 4 -21.81 -22.43 -6.12
CA ALA A 4 -21.93 -21.19 -5.34
C ALA A 4 -20.86 -21.10 -4.23
N ASP A 5 -20.55 -22.19 -3.58
CA ASP A 5 -19.48 -22.24 -2.57
C ASP A 5 -18.10 -22.00 -3.19
N ILE A 6 -17.85 -22.61 -4.34
CA ILE A 6 -16.60 -22.42 -5.11
C ILE A 6 -16.43 -20.94 -5.46
N ARG A 7 -17.49 -20.32 -6.01
CA ARG A 7 -17.48 -18.90 -6.37
C ARG A 7 -17.22 -18.01 -5.15
N LYS A 8 -17.93 -18.24 -4.06
CA LYS A 8 -17.78 -17.48 -2.82
C LYS A 8 -16.37 -17.59 -2.25
N ASN A 9 -15.81 -18.79 -2.22
CA ASN A 9 -14.44 -19.01 -1.74
C ASN A 9 -13.41 -18.31 -2.64
N ALA A 10 -13.58 -18.39 -3.96
CA ALA A 10 -12.73 -17.69 -4.91
C ALA A 10 -12.79 -16.16 -4.71
N GLU A 11 -14.00 -15.61 -4.55
CA GLU A 11 -14.20 -14.19 -4.29
C GLU A 11 -13.53 -13.72 -3.00
N GLN A 12 -13.65 -14.47 -1.92
CA GLN A 12 -12.99 -14.16 -0.65
C GLN A 12 -11.46 -14.14 -0.79
N LYS A 13 -10.90 -15.12 -1.50
CA LYS A 13 -9.46 -15.20 -1.74
C LYS A 13 -8.97 -14.06 -2.66
N MET A 14 -9.72 -13.72 -3.69
CA MET A 14 -9.42 -12.59 -4.56
C MET A 14 -9.49 -11.25 -3.83
N THR A 15 -10.46 -11.08 -2.94
CA THR A 15 -10.55 -9.90 -2.06
C THR A 15 -9.32 -9.76 -1.19
N ARG A 16 -8.85 -10.85 -0.59
CA ARG A 16 -7.61 -10.85 0.22
C ARG A 16 -6.38 -10.51 -0.62
N SER A 17 -6.33 -10.99 -1.87
CA SER A 17 -5.26 -10.61 -2.81
C SER A 17 -5.25 -9.11 -3.08
N ILE A 18 -6.41 -8.49 -3.25
CA ILE A 18 -6.52 -7.03 -3.44
C ILE A 18 -6.07 -6.28 -2.19
N GLU A 19 -6.47 -6.72 -1.00
CA GLU A 19 -6.03 -6.10 0.26
C GLU A 19 -4.52 -6.20 0.45
N SER A 20 -3.94 -7.36 0.15
CA SER A 20 -2.50 -7.56 0.17
C SER A 20 -1.78 -6.62 -0.81
N PHE A 21 -2.31 -6.48 -2.01
CA PHE A 21 -1.77 -5.56 -3.02
C PHE A 21 -1.87 -4.09 -2.58
N LYS A 22 -2.98 -3.67 -1.99
CA LYS A 22 -3.11 -2.33 -1.40
C LYS A 22 -2.06 -2.08 -0.32
N ASN A 23 -1.79 -3.05 0.54
CA ASN A 23 -0.77 -2.94 1.57
C ASN A 23 0.64 -2.83 0.98
N GLU A 24 0.93 -3.58 -0.09
CA GLU A 24 2.21 -3.43 -0.81
C GLU A 24 2.37 -2.05 -1.42
N LEU A 25 1.31 -1.52 -2.04
CA LEU A 25 1.33 -0.17 -2.63
C LEU A 25 1.58 0.90 -1.57
N GLN A 26 1.03 0.76 -0.37
CA GLN A 26 1.25 1.71 0.72
C GLN A 26 2.71 1.77 1.18
N LYS A 27 3.44 0.67 1.05
CA LYS A 27 4.87 0.60 1.39
C LYS A 27 5.76 1.30 0.36
N ILE A 28 5.27 1.53 -0.84
CA ILE A 28 6.01 2.20 -1.90
C ILE A 28 5.98 3.70 -1.62
N ARG A 29 7.15 4.27 -1.33
CA ARG A 29 7.31 5.71 -1.06
C ARG A 29 7.22 6.49 -2.37
N THR A 30 6.22 7.36 -2.46
CA THR A 30 5.95 8.17 -3.65
C THR A 30 6.49 9.61 -3.55
N GLY A 31 7.27 9.93 -2.52
CA GLY A 31 7.70 11.29 -2.22
C GLY A 31 6.60 12.17 -1.59
N ARG A 32 5.40 11.64 -1.41
CA ARG A 32 4.33 12.33 -0.69
C ARG A 32 4.58 12.25 0.81
N ALA A 33 4.42 13.37 1.50
CA ALA A 33 4.56 13.44 2.94
C ALA A 33 3.46 12.64 3.64
N HIS A 34 3.86 11.88 4.66
CA HIS A 34 2.96 11.18 5.55
C HIS A 34 3.52 11.25 6.98
N PRO A 35 2.70 11.55 8.02
CA PRO A 35 3.19 11.66 9.39
C PRO A 35 3.90 10.39 9.88
N GLY A 36 3.45 9.22 9.44
CA GLY A 36 4.04 7.93 9.79
C GLY A 36 5.49 7.73 9.33
N ILE A 37 6.00 8.54 8.41
CA ILE A 37 7.42 8.51 8.00
C ILE A 37 8.35 8.76 9.19
N LEU A 38 7.92 9.59 10.13
CA LEU A 38 8.69 9.96 11.32
C LEU A 38 8.53 8.97 12.50
N ASP A 39 7.69 7.96 12.39
CA ASP A 39 7.44 6.99 13.48
C ASP A 39 8.70 6.22 13.90
N GLN A 40 9.66 6.08 13.00
CA GLN A 40 10.93 5.40 13.25
C GLN A 40 11.94 6.28 13.99
N VAL A 41 11.70 7.59 14.05
CA VAL A 41 12.61 8.53 14.70
C VAL A 41 12.45 8.44 16.20
N GLN A 42 13.57 8.15 16.88
CA GLN A 42 13.62 8.06 18.34
C GLN A 42 14.27 9.32 18.91
N ILE A 43 13.66 9.87 19.94
CA ILE A 43 14.12 11.08 20.63
C ILE A 43 14.58 10.72 22.03
N ASP A 44 15.75 11.21 22.44
CA ASP A 44 16.21 11.10 23.82
C ASP A 44 15.40 12.07 24.70
N TYR A 45 14.47 11.50 25.46
CA TYR A 45 13.63 12.23 26.39
C TYR A 45 14.01 11.85 27.83
N TYR A 46 14.81 12.73 28.45
CA TYR A 46 15.32 12.53 29.81
C TYR A 46 15.98 11.16 30.05
N GLY A 47 16.80 10.72 29.11
CA GLY A 47 17.51 9.45 29.18
C GLY A 47 16.77 8.23 28.62
N SER A 48 15.54 8.40 28.20
CA SER A 48 14.74 7.35 27.54
C SER A 48 14.52 7.66 26.07
N MET A 49 14.75 6.67 25.21
CA MET A 49 14.45 6.80 23.79
C MET A 49 12.96 6.56 23.57
N VAL A 50 12.28 7.58 23.06
CA VAL A 50 10.84 7.53 22.81
C VAL A 50 10.53 7.92 21.37
N PRO A 51 9.41 7.43 20.78
CA PRO A 51 8.97 7.87 19.47
C PRO A 51 8.66 9.38 19.45
N ILE A 52 8.88 10.02 18.32
CA ILE A 52 8.62 11.47 18.15
C ILE A 52 7.18 11.86 18.49
N SER A 53 6.21 10.98 18.27
CA SER A 53 4.81 11.20 18.59
C SER A 53 4.51 11.35 20.07
N GLN A 54 5.42 10.94 20.94
CA GLN A 54 5.29 11.09 22.39
C GLN A 54 5.83 12.43 22.93
N VAL A 55 6.51 13.21 22.09
CA VAL A 55 7.13 14.49 22.50
C VAL A 55 6.69 15.66 21.63
N ALA A 56 5.96 15.41 20.56
CA ALA A 56 5.53 16.43 19.62
C ALA A 56 4.24 16.04 18.88
N ASN A 57 3.53 17.04 18.38
CA ASN A 57 2.46 16.85 17.40
C ASN A 57 3.07 16.79 16.00
N VAL A 58 2.79 15.71 15.28
CA VAL A 58 3.20 15.51 13.90
C VAL A 58 1.99 15.61 12.99
N SER A 59 2.01 16.55 12.05
CA SER A 59 0.90 16.80 11.12
C SER A 59 1.41 17.14 9.72
N LEU A 60 0.52 17.18 8.75
CA LEU A 60 0.82 17.61 7.39
C LEU A 60 0.49 19.09 7.23
N LEU A 61 1.42 19.86 6.68
CA LEU A 61 1.17 21.22 6.21
C LEU A 61 0.61 21.20 4.77
N ASP A 62 1.22 20.37 3.92
CA ASP A 62 0.83 20.15 2.54
C ASP A 62 1.28 18.74 2.08
N ALA A 63 1.09 18.42 0.79
CA ALA A 63 1.43 17.12 0.24
C ALA A 63 2.92 16.72 0.34
N ARG A 64 3.80 17.69 0.62
CA ARG A 64 5.26 17.49 0.65
C ARG A 64 5.93 17.93 1.94
N THR A 65 5.20 18.49 2.87
CA THR A 65 5.77 19.06 4.10
C THR A 65 5.08 18.51 5.34
N ILE A 66 5.86 17.97 6.23
CA ILE A 66 5.42 17.56 7.57
C ILE A 66 5.77 18.68 8.55
N THR A 67 4.88 18.99 9.46
CA THR A 67 5.13 19.87 10.59
C THR A 67 5.26 19.08 11.87
N VAL A 68 6.24 19.46 12.68
CA VAL A 68 6.48 18.86 13.99
C VAL A 68 6.48 20.00 15.01
N GLN A 69 5.52 19.96 15.92
CA GLN A 69 5.42 20.94 16.99
C GLN A 69 5.73 20.28 18.33
N PRO A 70 6.90 20.56 18.92
CA PRO A 70 7.25 20.04 20.23
C PRO A 70 6.29 20.54 21.32
N TRP A 71 5.94 19.67 22.25
CA TRP A 71 5.12 20.06 23.39
C TRP A 71 5.87 20.85 24.45
N GLU A 72 7.17 20.58 24.60
CA GLU A 72 8.03 21.27 25.54
C GLU A 72 8.97 22.23 24.82
N LYS A 73 9.13 23.42 25.38
CA LYS A 73 10.12 24.40 24.92
C LYS A 73 11.52 23.80 25.09
N GLY A 74 12.38 23.98 24.10
CA GLY A 74 13.74 23.46 24.11
C GLY A 74 13.91 22.06 23.55
N MET A 75 12.84 21.33 23.28
CA MET A 75 12.91 20.02 22.61
C MET A 75 13.11 20.12 21.10
N GLY A 76 12.81 21.28 20.50
CA GLY A 76 12.94 21.51 19.06
C GLY A 76 14.31 21.12 18.49
N PRO A 77 15.42 21.63 19.06
CA PRO A 77 16.78 21.27 18.59
C PRO A 77 17.09 19.78 18.67
N LYS A 78 16.64 19.10 19.71
CA LYS A 78 16.83 17.64 19.86
C LYS A 78 16.06 16.86 18.81
N ILE A 79 14.82 17.24 18.55
CA ILE A 79 13.97 16.63 17.53
C ILE A 79 14.55 16.88 16.15
N GLU A 80 14.95 18.11 15.86
CA GLU A 80 15.60 18.49 14.59
C GLU A 80 16.84 17.65 14.33
N LYS A 81 17.73 17.52 15.33
CA LYS A 81 18.93 16.70 15.23
C LYS A 81 18.60 15.23 14.98
N ALA A 82 17.66 14.68 15.72
CA ALA A 82 17.24 13.28 15.56
C ALA A 82 16.70 12.98 14.18
N ILE A 83 15.90 13.88 13.60
CA ILE A 83 15.39 13.75 12.23
C ILE A 83 16.53 13.84 11.22
N ARG A 84 17.43 14.79 11.39
CA ARG A 84 18.58 14.99 10.47
C ARG A 84 19.54 13.80 10.48
N GLU A 85 19.79 13.22 11.64
CA GLU A 85 20.66 12.05 11.81
C GLU A 85 19.98 10.71 11.46
N SER A 86 18.68 10.73 11.22
CA SER A 86 17.95 9.53 10.79
C SER A 86 18.32 9.11 9.36
N ASP A 87 18.13 7.83 9.04
CA ASP A 87 18.36 7.28 7.70
C ASP A 87 17.34 7.75 6.65
N LEU A 88 16.43 8.65 7.00
CA LEU A 88 15.36 9.12 6.13
C LEU A 88 15.82 10.16 5.11
N GLY A 89 17.00 10.76 5.27
CA GLY A 89 17.51 11.77 4.34
C GLY A 89 16.72 13.08 4.36
N LEU A 90 16.12 13.44 5.48
CA LEU A 90 15.29 14.63 5.64
C LEU A 90 16.11 15.79 6.21
N ASN A 91 15.77 17.03 5.76
CA ASN A 91 16.37 18.27 6.24
C ASN A 91 15.30 19.10 6.94
N PRO A 92 15.09 18.93 8.25
CA PRO A 92 14.17 19.78 9.00
C PRO A 92 14.70 21.22 9.10
N SER A 93 13.78 22.18 9.10
CA SER A 93 14.08 23.59 9.36
C SER A 93 13.21 24.09 10.50
N ALA A 94 13.82 24.84 11.41
CA ALA A 94 13.10 25.46 12.52
C ALA A 94 12.49 26.81 12.08
N GLN A 95 11.22 27.00 12.41
CA GLN A 95 10.53 28.27 12.27
C GLN A 95 9.85 28.59 13.60
N GLY A 96 10.54 29.30 14.47
CA GLY A 96 10.13 29.46 15.86
C GLY A 96 10.19 28.12 16.59
N ASP A 97 9.09 27.77 17.24
CA ASP A 97 8.94 26.47 17.93
C ASP A 97 8.46 25.35 16.99
N LEU A 98 8.13 25.66 15.74
CA LEU A 98 7.64 24.72 14.76
C LEU A 98 8.79 24.24 13.86
N LEU A 99 8.87 22.93 13.67
CA LEU A 99 9.77 22.31 12.69
C LEU A 99 9.01 22.01 11.41
N ARG A 100 9.59 22.39 10.28
CA ARG A 100 9.12 21.99 8.95
C ARG A 100 10.05 20.94 8.38
N VAL A 101 9.48 19.84 7.95
CA VAL A 101 10.21 18.73 7.36
C VAL A 101 9.73 18.53 5.93
N PRO A 102 10.39 19.17 4.95
CA PRO A 102 10.03 18.97 3.55
C PRO A 102 10.50 17.61 3.06
N MET A 103 9.66 16.95 2.25
CA MET A 103 10.07 15.75 1.54
C MET A 103 10.98 16.10 0.37
N PRO A 104 12.05 15.33 0.11
CA PRO A 104 12.86 15.50 -1.08
C PRO A 104 12.01 15.34 -2.35
N ALA A 105 12.26 16.18 -3.35
CA ALA A 105 11.61 16.03 -4.65
C ALA A 105 12.06 14.72 -5.31
N LEU A 106 11.14 13.98 -5.93
CA LEU A 106 11.47 12.84 -6.74
C LEU A 106 12.16 13.28 -8.04
N THR A 107 13.28 12.63 -8.35
CA THR A 107 13.90 12.77 -9.67
C THR A 107 13.06 12.04 -10.72
N GLU A 108 13.18 12.40 -11.98
CA GLU A 108 12.51 11.70 -13.08
C GLU A 108 12.91 10.23 -13.15
N GLU A 109 14.19 9.93 -12.94
CA GLU A 109 14.70 8.56 -12.86
C GLU A 109 14.02 7.76 -11.74
N ARG A 110 13.93 8.35 -10.54
CA ARG A 110 13.27 7.71 -9.40
C ARG A 110 11.78 7.47 -9.66
N ARG A 111 11.09 8.39 -10.30
CA ARG A 111 9.69 8.20 -10.71
C ARG A 111 9.52 7.03 -11.66
N ARG A 112 10.40 6.89 -12.64
CA ARG A 112 10.41 5.76 -13.57
C ARG A 112 10.62 4.43 -12.84
N ASP A 113 11.57 4.38 -11.91
CA ASP A 113 11.84 3.19 -11.11
C ASP A 113 10.64 2.80 -10.25
N LEU A 114 10.02 3.77 -9.58
CA LEU A 114 8.82 3.54 -8.78
C LEU A 114 7.63 3.05 -9.63
N THR A 115 7.46 3.59 -10.82
CA THR A 115 6.43 3.13 -11.77
C THR A 115 6.65 1.66 -12.15
N LYS A 116 7.89 1.25 -12.41
CA LYS A 116 8.21 -0.16 -12.67
C LYS A 116 7.89 -1.05 -11.49
N VAL A 117 8.23 -0.61 -10.28
CA VAL A 117 7.93 -1.36 -9.03
C VAL A 117 6.43 -1.55 -8.88
N VAL A 118 5.64 -0.50 -9.09
CA VAL A 118 4.17 -0.57 -9.03
C VAL A 118 3.60 -1.53 -10.06
N ARG A 119 4.05 -1.45 -11.30
CA ARG A 119 3.58 -2.33 -12.38
C ARG A 119 3.95 -3.79 -12.13
N ASN A 120 5.15 -4.06 -11.67
CA ASN A 120 5.57 -5.42 -11.33
C ASN A 120 4.73 -6.01 -10.19
N ALA A 121 4.50 -5.26 -9.13
CA ALA A 121 3.63 -5.67 -8.04
C ALA A 121 2.19 -5.93 -8.53
N GLY A 122 1.70 -5.11 -9.44
CA GLY A 122 0.40 -5.29 -10.08
C GLY A 122 0.31 -6.56 -10.92
N GLU A 123 1.33 -6.86 -11.72
CA GLU A 123 1.37 -8.10 -12.50
C GLU A 123 1.41 -9.34 -11.60
N ASP A 124 2.17 -9.32 -10.53
CA ASP A 124 2.21 -10.41 -9.55
C ASP A 124 0.81 -10.63 -8.91
N SER A 125 0.12 -9.55 -8.59
CA SER A 125 -1.25 -9.62 -8.07
C SER A 125 -2.23 -10.20 -9.10
N LYS A 126 -2.13 -9.80 -10.37
CA LYS A 126 -2.95 -10.36 -11.44
C LYS A 126 -2.70 -11.85 -11.66
N VAL A 127 -1.43 -12.27 -11.59
CA VAL A 127 -1.05 -13.70 -11.67
C VAL A 127 -1.69 -14.48 -10.52
N ALA A 128 -1.64 -13.96 -9.29
CA ALA A 128 -2.27 -14.58 -8.13
C ALA A 128 -3.79 -14.73 -8.32
N ILE A 129 -4.46 -13.70 -8.83
CA ILE A 129 -5.91 -13.73 -9.10
C ILE A 129 -6.25 -14.76 -10.18
N ARG A 130 -5.46 -14.83 -11.26
CA ARG A 130 -5.66 -15.85 -12.33
C ARG A 130 -5.45 -17.27 -11.80
N ASN A 131 -4.49 -17.48 -10.91
CA ASN A 131 -4.28 -18.78 -10.28
C ASN A 131 -5.49 -19.18 -9.41
N LEU A 132 -6.05 -18.27 -8.65
CA LEU A 132 -7.29 -18.51 -7.88
C LEU A 132 -8.46 -18.91 -8.79
N ARG A 133 -8.59 -18.28 -9.96
CA ARG A 133 -9.57 -18.70 -10.97
C ARG A 133 -9.32 -20.11 -11.47
N ARG A 134 -8.07 -20.45 -11.80
CA ARG A 134 -7.70 -21.80 -12.26
C ARG A 134 -8.06 -22.85 -11.23
N ASP A 135 -7.70 -22.62 -9.97
CA ASP A 135 -8.04 -23.54 -8.88
C ASP A 135 -9.56 -23.71 -8.73
N ALA A 136 -10.32 -22.62 -8.82
CA ALA A 136 -11.78 -22.68 -8.77
C ALA A 136 -12.38 -23.40 -9.99
N ASN A 137 -11.82 -23.19 -11.18
CA ASN A 137 -12.21 -23.92 -12.37
C ASN A 137 -11.99 -25.42 -12.24
N ASP A 138 -10.86 -25.82 -11.67
CA ASP A 138 -10.52 -27.22 -11.46
C ASP A 138 -11.49 -27.89 -10.46
N GLN A 139 -11.89 -27.15 -9.41
CA GLN A 139 -12.90 -27.61 -8.47
C GLN A 139 -14.26 -27.82 -9.16
N ALA A 140 -14.70 -26.90 -10.03
CA ALA A 140 -15.95 -27.05 -10.77
C ALA A 140 -15.90 -28.24 -11.74
N LYS A 141 -14.79 -28.42 -12.45
CA LYS A 141 -14.60 -29.58 -13.35
C LYS A 141 -14.62 -30.90 -12.59
N LYS A 142 -14.07 -30.92 -11.38
CA LYS A 142 -14.12 -32.11 -10.51
C LYS A 142 -15.57 -32.47 -10.15
N LEU A 143 -16.41 -31.49 -9.83
CA LEU A 143 -17.82 -31.75 -9.57
C LEU A 143 -18.54 -32.38 -10.76
N THR A 144 -18.24 -31.95 -11.98
CA THR A 144 -18.78 -32.55 -13.20
C THR A 144 -18.30 -33.99 -13.40
N LYS A 145 -17.02 -34.24 -13.18
CA LYS A 145 -16.40 -35.54 -13.26
C LYS A 145 -17.03 -36.54 -12.27
N ASP A 146 -17.30 -36.06 -11.05
CA ASP A 146 -17.94 -36.82 -9.99
C ASP A 146 -19.48 -36.91 -10.16
N LYS A 147 -20.01 -36.37 -11.27
CA LYS A 147 -21.45 -36.34 -11.61
C LYS A 147 -22.32 -35.62 -10.57
N GLU A 148 -21.74 -34.70 -9.81
CA GLU A 148 -22.46 -33.88 -8.83
C GLU A 148 -23.18 -32.69 -9.49
N ILE A 149 -22.66 -32.20 -10.62
CA ILE A 149 -23.28 -31.16 -11.45
C ILE A 149 -23.30 -31.55 -12.92
N SER A 150 -24.13 -30.89 -13.71
CA SER A 150 -24.19 -31.06 -15.16
C SER A 150 -23.06 -30.28 -15.88
N GLU A 151 -22.80 -30.63 -17.13
CA GLU A 151 -21.86 -29.87 -17.98
C GLU A 151 -22.33 -28.43 -18.21
N ASP A 152 -23.63 -28.18 -18.26
CA ASP A 152 -24.17 -26.84 -18.37
C ASP A 152 -23.93 -26.01 -17.09
N ASP A 153 -24.07 -26.62 -15.93
CA ASP A 153 -23.76 -25.99 -14.64
C ASP A 153 -22.27 -25.66 -14.53
N GLU A 154 -21.40 -26.57 -15.02
CA GLU A 154 -19.96 -26.30 -15.11
C GLU A 154 -19.68 -25.08 -15.98
N ARG A 155 -20.25 -25.04 -17.18
CA ARG A 155 -20.07 -23.93 -18.12
C ARG A 155 -20.47 -22.60 -17.50
N ARG A 156 -21.63 -22.53 -16.86
CA ARG A 156 -22.10 -21.34 -16.14
C ARG A 156 -21.15 -20.93 -15.03
N SER A 157 -20.67 -21.90 -14.26
CA SER A 157 -19.71 -21.67 -13.18
C SER A 157 -18.39 -21.09 -13.71
N LEU A 158 -17.86 -21.64 -14.81
CA LEU A 158 -16.63 -21.13 -15.45
C LEU A 158 -16.82 -19.71 -15.97
N ASP A 159 -17.96 -19.41 -16.56
CA ASP A 159 -18.30 -18.04 -17.02
C ASP A 159 -18.38 -17.05 -15.85
N ASP A 160 -19.04 -17.44 -14.75
CA ASP A 160 -19.14 -16.60 -13.55
C ASP A 160 -17.79 -16.36 -12.91
N LEU A 161 -16.92 -17.38 -12.85
CA LEU A 161 -15.55 -17.25 -12.35
C LEU A 161 -14.69 -16.34 -13.26
N GLN A 162 -14.90 -16.39 -14.56
CA GLN A 162 -14.21 -15.49 -15.48
C GLN A 162 -14.65 -14.04 -15.28
N LYS A 163 -15.94 -13.78 -15.16
CA LYS A 163 -16.45 -12.43 -14.88
C LYS A 163 -15.96 -11.89 -13.54
N LEU A 164 -15.92 -12.74 -12.52
CA LEU A 164 -15.38 -12.40 -11.22
C LEU A 164 -13.90 -12.03 -11.33
N THR A 165 -13.12 -12.84 -12.03
CA THR A 165 -11.68 -12.60 -12.27
C THR A 165 -11.46 -11.29 -12.99
N ASP A 166 -12.20 -11.01 -14.05
CA ASP A 166 -12.09 -9.77 -14.84
C ASP A 166 -12.36 -8.54 -13.97
N ARG A 167 -13.34 -8.62 -13.07
CA ARG A 167 -13.64 -7.55 -12.12
C ARG A 167 -12.46 -7.25 -11.18
N TYR A 168 -11.83 -8.27 -10.63
CA TYR A 168 -10.68 -8.10 -9.72
C TYR A 168 -9.42 -7.66 -10.45
N ILE A 169 -9.19 -8.12 -11.68
CA ILE A 169 -8.09 -7.63 -12.53
C ILE A 169 -8.29 -6.15 -12.87
N ALA A 170 -9.50 -5.73 -13.20
CA ALA A 170 -9.81 -4.33 -13.42
C ALA A 170 -9.56 -3.47 -12.18
N GLU A 171 -9.84 -3.99 -10.98
CA GLU A 171 -9.53 -3.30 -9.73
C GLU A 171 -8.01 -3.16 -9.52
N VAL A 172 -7.21 -4.19 -9.85
CA VAL A 172 -5.74 -4.08 -9.83
C VAL A 172 -5.27 -2.98 -10.78
N ASP A 173 -5.79 -2.93 -12.00
CA ASP A 173 -5.44 -1.89 -12.98
C ASP A 173 -5.81 -0.49 -12.48
N ARG A 174 -6.96 -0.36 -11.83
CA ARG A 174 -7.38 0.91 -11.21
C ARG A 174 -6.42 1.36 -10.12
N LEU A 175 -5.99 0.45 -9.27
CA LEU A 175 -5.04 0.73 -8.19
C LEU A 175 -3.65 1.10 -8.73
N ILE A 176 -3.20 0.43 -9.80
CA ILE A 176 -1.95 0.78 -10.49
C ILE A 176 -2.02 2.20 -11.02
N ALA A 177 -3.08 2.53 -11.74
CA ALA A 177 -3.27 3.86 -12.32
C ALA A 177 -3.33 4.96 -11.25
N ALA A 178 -4.03 4.71 -10.15
CA ALA A 178 -4.09 5.64 -9.02
C ALA A 178 -2.72 5.88 -8.39
N LYS A 179 -1.93 4.82 -8.21
CA LYS A 179 -0.58 4.93 -7.63
C LYS A 179 0.39 5.63 -8.57
N GLU A 180 0.32 5.35 -9.86
CA GLU A 180 1.12 6.05 -10.87
C GLU A 180 0.79 7.55 -10.92
N ALA A 181 -0.49 7.91 -10.85
CA ALA A 181 -0.91 9.31 -10.77
C ALA A 181 -0.37 9.99 -9.49
N GLU A 182 -0.36 9.29 -8.36
CA GLU A 182 0.22 9.79 -7.11
C GLU A 182 1.73 10.04 -7.24
N ILE A 183 2.46 9.15 -7.91
CA ILE A 183 3.90 9.32 -8.18
C ILE A 183 4.16 10.53 -9.06
N LEU A 184 3.32 10.77 -10.06
CA LEU A 184 3.46 11.89 -11.00
C LEU A 184 3.05 13.25 -10.40
N ALA A 185 2.17 13.24 -9.41
CA ALA A 185 1.63 14.47 -8.80
C ALA A 185 2.57 15.15 -7.80
N VAL A 186 3.66 14.50 -7.43
CA VAL A 186 4.58 14.98 -6.37
C VAL A 186 5.87 15.52 -6.93
#